data_1cde119a00ebbe319b1b5417754e339b
#
_entry.id   1cde119a00ebbe319b1b5417754e339b
#
_cell.length_a   1.000
_cell.length_b   1.000
_cell.length_c   1.000
_cell.angle_alpha   90.00
_cell.angle_beta   90.00
_cell.angle_gamma   90.00
#
_symmetry.space_group_name_H-M   'P 1'
#
loop_
_entity.id
_entity.type
_entity.pdbx_description
1 polymer ?
#
loop_
_entity_poly.entity_id
_entity_poly.type
_entity_poly.pdbx_seq_one_letter_code
_entity_poly.pdbx_strand_id
1 'polypeptide(L)'
;KRNQKYFAAKGINPVLIVGLAVALVGIILLFGGNTRPIGIVIILVGIAVAVFGSGSKAGEYDIDNQIYGVTKEMPEQAMIKYEVYERHFLTIIKPIFLKGFDFSPADIYCKKGSDHIYRTNMYNAAQLYFTKTKIFVYGKHITLTDASEEANYEFGGAYPFEDVEKAYIEEKKFNAQGREISVYYFGLKLKSGEDAFKFT
;
A
#
# COMPACT_ATOMS: atom_id res chain seq x y z
N LYS A 1 3.78 -9.49 -7.24
CA LYS A 1 4.99 -10.20 -6.76
C LYS A 1 6.07 -9.25 -6.18
N ARG A 2 6.41 -8.08 -6.80
CA ARG A 2 7.42 -7.14 -6.27
C ARG A 2 6.96 -6.52 -4.94
N ASN A 3 5.71 -6.06 -4.86
CA ASN A 3 5.13 -5.48 -3.66
C ASN A 3 4.99 -6.51 -2.52
N GLN A 4 4.59 -7.74 -2.84
CA GLN A 4 4.56 -8.84 -1.85
C GLN A 4 5.94 -9.03 -1.20
N LYS A 5 7.03 -8.97 -2.00
CA LYS A 5 8.40 -9.02 -1.48
C LYS A 5 8.77 -7.80 -0.63
N TYR A 6 8.20 -6.63 -0.92
CA TYR A 6 8.41 -5.43 -0.10
C TYR A 6 7.83 -5.60 1.30
N PHE A 7 6.61 -6.10 1.41
CA PHE A 7 5.91 -6.28 2.69
C PHE A 7 6.31 -7.58 3.42
N ALA A 8 6.89 -8.56 2.72
CA ALA A 8 7.34 -9.80 3.36
C ALA A 8 8.31 -9.47 4.51
N ALA A 9 8.12 -10.16 5.62
CA ALA A 9 9.05 -10.09 6.75
C ALA A 9 10.50 -10.29 6.26
N LYS A 10 11.48 -9.70 6.96
CA LYS A 10 12.92 -9.90 6.70
C LYS A 10 13.33 -11.36 6.94
N GLY A 11 12.78 -12.28 6.16
CA GLY A 11 13.28 -13.64 6.06
C GLY A 11 14.53 -13.68 5.18
N ILE A 12 15.44 -14.56 5.50
CA ILE A 12 16.60 -14.84 4.64
C ILE A 12 16.03 -15.36 3.32
N ASN A 13 16.36 -14.70 2.21
CA ASN A 13 15.88 -15.11 0.89
C ASN A 13 16.40 -16.54 0.60
N PRO A 14 15.51 -17.54 0.38
CA PRO A 14 15.95 -18.91 0.12
C PRO A 14 16.86 -19.01 -1.11
N VAL A 15 16.67 -18.16 -2.11
CA VAL A 15 17.54 -18.12 -3.31
C VAL A 15 18.95 -17.62 -2.97
N LEU A 16 19.08 -16.68 -2.03
CA LEU A 16 20.36 -16.22 -1.51
C LEU A 16 21.09 -17.38 -0.81
N ILE A 17 20.37 -18.16 0.04
CA ILE A 17 20.94 -19.33 0.73
C ILE A 17 21.43 -20.34 -0.29
N VAL A 18 20.62 -20.67 -1.30
CA VAL A 18 20.98 -21.63 -2.36
C VAL A 18 22.20 -21.13 -3.11
N GLY A 19 22.23 -19.85 -3.53
CA GLY A 19 23.36 -19.26 -4.22
C GLY A 19 24.67 -19.32 -3.41
N LEU A 20 24.59 -19.01 -2.10
CA LEU A 20 25.73 -19.11 -1.19
C LEU A 20 26.18 -20.56 -0.98
N ALA A 21 25.26 -21.51 -0.87
CA ALA A 21 25.57 -22.92 -0.75
C ALA A 21 26.30 -23.44 -2.01
N VAL A 22 25.84 -23.05 -3.21
CA VAL A 22 26.50 -23.39 -4.47
C VAL A 22 27.91 -22.78 -4.53
N ALA A 23 28.06 -21.51 -4.12
CA ALA A 23 29.37 -20.86 -4.08
C ALA A 23 30.33 -21.55 -3.11
N LEU A 24 29.87 -22.02 -1.95
CA LEU A 24 30.64 -22.78 -0.99
C LEU A 24 31.16 -24.12 -1.57
N VAL A 25 30.30 -24.85 -2.31
CA VAL A 25 30.72 -26.08 -3.01
C VAL A 25 31.84 -25.75 -4.01
N GLY A 26 31.71 -24.64 -4.74
CA GLY A 26 32.77 -24.19 -5.66
C GLY A 26 34.08 -23.90 -4.95
N ILE A 27 34.06 -23.29 -3.75
CA ILE A 27 35.25 -23.02 -2.93
C ILE A 27 35.94 -24.34 -2.53
N ILE A 28 35.16 -25.34 -2.10
CA ILE A 28 35.73 -26.66 -1.73
C ILE A 28 36.44 -27.30 -2.92
N LEU A 29 35.90 -27.19 -4.12
CA LEU A 29 36.49 -27.72 -5.33
C LEU A 29 37.81 -27.01 -5.74
N LEU A 30 38.06 -25.80 -5.26
CA LEU A 30 39.36 -25.12 -5.51
C LEU A 30 40.55 -25.83 -4.85
N PHE A 31 40.31 -26.58 -3.78
CA PHE A 31 41.40 -27.32 -3.09
C PHE A 31 41.74 -28.66 -3.78
N GLY A 32 40.93 -29.12 -4.73
CA GLY A 32 41.22 -30.29 -5.56
C GLY A 32 42.09 -29.90 -6.77
N GLY A 33 43.22 -30.59 -6.96
CA GLY A 33 44.20 -30.22 -8.02
C GLY A 33 43.60 -30.07 -9.42
N ASN A 34 42.83 -31.05 -9.87
CA ASN A 34 42.25 -31.10 -11.23
C ASN A 34 40.87 -30.43 -11.30
N THR A 35 40.25 -30.06 -10.18
CA THR A 35 38.89 -29.49 -10.12
C THR A 35 38.85 -27.98 -9.99
N ARG A 36 39.99 -27.29 -9.88
CA ARG A 36 40.11 -25.84 -9.75
C ARG A 36 39.30 -25.03 -10.77
N PRO A 37 39.42 -25.31 -12.10
CA PRO A 37 38.68 -24.53 -13.10
C PRO A 37 37.13 -24.67 -12.91
N ILE A 38 36.68 -25.88 -12.56
CA ILE A 38 35.28 -26.18 -12.30
C ILE A 38 34.81 -25.43 -11.04
N GLY A 39 35.66 -25.40 -10.01
CA GLY A 39 35.38 -24.65 -8.76
C GLY A 39 35.13 -23.16 -9.00
N ILE A 40 35.94 -22.52 -9.85
CA ILE A 40 35.78 -21.11 -10.23
C ILE A 40 34.42 -20.87 -10.91
N VAL A 41 34.06 -21.73 -11.88
CA VAL A 41 32.76 -21.60 -12.58
C VAL A 41 31.60 -21.74 -11.63
N ILE A 42 31.65 -22.71 -10.71
CA ILE A 42 30.57 -22.95 -9.72
C ILE A 42 30.46 -21.76 -8.74
N ILE A 43 31.55 -21.14 -8.32
CA ILE A 43 31.53 -19.93 -7.49
C ILE A 43 30.82 -18.80 -8.24
N LEU A 44 31.18 -18.55 -9.50
CA LEU A 44 30.56 -17.50 -10.30
C LEU A 44 29.06 -17.73 -10.50
N VAL A 45 28.65 -18.98 -10.76
CA VAL A 45 27.23 -19.36 -10.86
C VAL A 45 26.53 -19.16 -9.53
N GLY A 46 27.12 -19.58 -8.41
CA GLY A 46 26.53 -19.38 -7.06
C GLY A 46 26.32 -17.90 -6.72
N ILE A 47 27.32 -17.06 -7.02
CA ILE A 47 27.22 -15.61 -6.83
C ILE A 47 26.14 -15.03 -7.76
N ALA A 48 26.10 -15.42 -9.03
CA ALA A 48 25.07 -14.97 -9.96
C ALA A 48 23.65 -15.34 -9.47
N VAL A 49 23.44 -16.57 -9.00
CA VAL A 49 22.17 -17.02 -8.42
C VAL A 49 21.82 -16.20 -7.17
N ALA A 50 22.79 -15.95 -6.27
CA ALA A 50 22.56 -15.18 -5.06
C ALA A 50 22.16 -13.72 -5.35
N VAL A 51 22.81 -13.09 -6.34
CA VAL A 51 22.60 -11.67 -6.67
C VAL A 51 21.37 -11.49 -7.57
N PHE A 52 21.29 -12.23 -8.66
CA PHE A 52 20.25 -12.02 -9.69
C PHE A 52 18.98 -12.86 -9.44
N GLY A 53 19.10 -14.02 -8.84
CA GLY A 53 17.97 -14.91 -8.58
C GLY A 53 17.00 -14.40 -7.50
N SER A 54 17.45 -13.49 -6.64
CA SER A 54 16.57 -12.91 -5.60
C SER A 54 15.45 -12.03 -6.17
N GLY A 55 15.57 -11.57 -7.40
CA GLY A 55 14.66 -10.63 -8.06
C GLY A 55 14.56 -9.29 -7.33
N SER A 56 14.18 -8.25 -8.03
CA SER A 56 14.02 -6.92 -7.43
C SER A 56 12.84 -6.88 -6.46
N LYS A 57 13.04 -6.27 -5.28
CA LYS A 57 11.95 -5.83 -4.39
C LYS A 57 11.47 -4.46 -4.85
N ALA A 58 10.20 -4.13 -4.58
CA ALA A 58 9.77 -2.75 -4.65
C ALA A 58 10.47 -1.94 -3.56
N GLY A 59 10.83 -0.70 -3.84
CA GLY A 59 11.25 0.28 -2.85
C GLY A 59 10.06 1.10 -2.33
N GLU A 60 10.29 1.95 -1.34
CA GLU A 60 9.29 2.92 -0.86
C GLU A 60 8.78 3.79 -2.00
N TYR A 61 9.69 4.27 -2.84
CA TYR A 61 9.38 5.08 -4.01
C TYR A 61 8.47 4.36 -5.02
N ASP A 62 8.69 3.06 -5.27
CA ASP A 62 7.84 2.27 -6.17
C ASP A 62 6.41 2.16 -5.62
N ILE A 63 6.26 1.97 -4.29
CA ILE A 63 4.96 1.90 -3.61
C ILE A 63 4.24 3.24 -3.72
N ASP A 64 4.93 4.33 -3.38
CA ASP A 64 4.35 5.68 -3.39
C ASP A 64 3.96 6.11 -4.82
N ASN A 65 4.76 5.77 -5.84
CA ASN A 65 4.44 6.01 -7.24
C ASN A 65 3.25 5.21 -7.74
N GLN A 66 3.10 3.94 -7.29
CA GLN A 66 1.93 3.15 -7.63
C GLN A 66 0.66 3.77 -7.04
N ILE A 67 0.70 4.19 -5.78
CA ILE A 67 -0.40 4.90 -5.12
C ILE A 67 -0.73 6.19 -5.89
N TYR A 68 0.27 7.00 -6.18
CA TYR A 68 0.10 8.23 -6.95
C TYR A 68 -0.52 7.98 -8.32
N GLY A 69 -0.05 6.96 -9.05
CA GLY A 69 -0.57 6.59 -10.36
C GLY A 69 -2.07 6.28 -10.35
N VAL A 70 -2.57 5.62 -9.27
CA VAL A 70 -4.00 5.29 -9.13
C VAL A 70 -4.82 6.48 -8.63
N THR A 71 -4.24 7.33 -7.78
CA THR A 71 -5.00 8.38 -7.07
C THR A 71 -4.99 9.73 -7.77
N LYS A 72 -4.05 10.01 -8.67
CA LYS A 72 -3.89 11.33 -9.33
C LYS A 72 -5.11 11.77 -10.14
N GLU A 73 -5.84 10.83 -10.72
CA GLU A 73 -7.02 11.09 -11.57
C GLU A 73 -8.35 11.04 -10.79
N MET A 74 -8.31 10.68 -9.50
CA MET A 74 -9.52 10.57 -8.68
C MET A 74 -10.38 11.83 -8.63
N PRO A 75 -9.82 13.05 -8.56
CA PRO A 75 -10.63 14.26 -8.56
C PRO A 75 -11.48 14.39 -9.83
N GLU A 76 -10.90 14.12 -10.99
CA GLU A 76 -11.61 14.17 -12.28
C GLU A 76 -12.63 13.03 -12.39
N GLN A 77 -12.23 11.82 -12.03
CA GLN A 77 -13.13 10.65 -12.03
C GLN A 77 -14.34 10.85 -11.11
N ALA A 78 -14.14 11.46 -9.95
CA ALA A 78 -15.23 11.79 -9.03
C ALA A 78 -16.22 12.80 -9.63
N MET A 79 -15.72 13.84 -10.29
CA MET A 79 -16.56 14.84 -10.97
C MET A 79 -17.39 14.20 -12.10
N ILE A 80 -16.78 13.35 -12.90
CA ILE A 80 -17.47 12.63 -13.99
C ILE A 80 -18.52 11.68 -13.41
N LYS A 81 -18.16 10.85 -12.41
CA LYS A 81 -19.06 9.85 -11.84
C LYS A 81 -20.34 10.43 -11.24
N TYR A 82 -20.22 11.58 -10.58
CA TYR A 82 -21.34 12.23 -9.92
C TYR A 82 -21.95 13.38 -10.70
N GLU A 83 -21.45 13.64 -11.92
CA GLU A 83 -21.87 14.78 -12.76
C GLU A 83 -21.80 16.12 -12.01
N VAL A 84 -20.79 16.26 -11.12
CA VAL A 84 -20.58 17.43 -10.29
C VAL A 84 -19.49 18.29 -10.89
N TYR A 85 -19.81 19.53 -11.21
CA TYR A 85 -18.90 20.51 -11.80
C TYR A 85 -18.58 21.62 -10.82
N GLU A 86 -17.52 22.37 -11.02
CA GLU A 86 -17.06 23.45 -10.14
C GLU A 86 -18.16 24.46 -9.78
N ARG A 87 -19.09 24.74 -10.70
CA ARG A 87 -20.25 25.61 -10.47
C ARG A 87 -21.22 25.11 -9.38
N HIS A 88 -21.17 23.84 -9.05
CA HIS A 88 -22.03 23.23 -8.02
C HIS A 88 -21.39 23.26 -6.63
N PHE A 89 -20.09 23.54 -6.54
CA PHE A 89 -19.36 23.51 -5.28
C PHE A 89 -19.70 24.71 -4.41
N LEU A 90 -19.59 24.49 -3.11
CA LEU A 90 -19.59 25.59 -2.17
C LEU A 90 -18.29 26.39 -2.33
N THR A 91 -18.41 27.70 -2.55
CA THR A 91 -17.24 28.58 -2.69
C THR A 91 -16.42 28.70 -1.40
N ILE A 92 -17.02 28.41 -0.25
CA ILE A 92 -16.40 28.54 1.07
C ILE A 92 -15.60 27.27 1.45
N ILE A 93 -16.04 26.09 0.97
CA ILE A 93 -15.41 24.81 1.31
C ILE A 93 -14.76 24.24 0.06
N LYS A 94 -13.44 24.19 0.07
CA LYS A 94 -12.68 23.56 -1.01
C LYS A 94 -12.89 22.04 -0.98
N PRO A 95 -12.81 21.36 -2.15
CA PRO A 95 -12.74 19.92 -2.20
C PRO A 95 -11.63 19.37 -1.30
N ILE A 96 -11.92 18.30 -0.59
CA ILE A 96 -10.96 17.67 0.33
C ILE A 96 -10.51 16.34 -0.27
N PHE A 97 -9.20 16.14 -0.34
CA PHE A 97 -8.61 14.87 -0.73
C PHE A 97 -7.99 14.21 0.49
N LEU A 98 -8.58 13.11 0.94
CA LEU A 98 -8.12 12.30 2.06
C LEU A 98 -7.41 11.07 1.52
N LYS A 99 -6.32 10.67 2.18
CA LYS A 99 -5.53 9.51 1.76
C LYS A 99 -4.71 8.97 2.91
N GLY A 100 -4.58 7.64 2.99
CA GLY A 100 -3.78 6.99 4.04
C GLY A 100 -3.63 5.50 3.85
N PHE A 101 -2.64 4.92 4.52
CA PHE A 101 -2.48 3.48 4.61
C PHE A 101 -3.53 2.93 5.58
N ASP A 102 -4.25 1.89 5.17
CA ASP A 102 -5.27 1.27 6.01
C ASP A 102 -4.65 0.32 7.04
N PHE A 103 -4.99 0.56 8.30
CA PHE A 103 -4.57 -0.27 9.43
C PHE A 103 -5.74 -1.04 10.06
N SER A 104 -6.92 -1.01 9.43
CA SER A 104 -8.15 -1.62 9.98
C SER A 104 -8.17 -3.14 9.90
N PRO A 105 -7.76 -3.80 8.79
CA PRO A 105 -7.85 -5.24 8.67
C PRO A 105 -6.90 -5.98 9.61
N ALA A 106 -7.32 -7.15 10.09
CA ALA A 106 -6.54 -7.96 11.02
C ALA A 106 -5.31 -8.63 10.37
N ASP A 107 -5.36 -8.86 9.07
CA ASP A 107 -4.36 -9.60 8.28
C ASP A 107 -3.49 -8.70 7.40
N ILE A 108 -3.27 -7.48 7.83
CA ILE A 108 -2.42 -6.54 7.09
C ILE A 108 -0.94 -6.85 7.23
N TYR A 109 -0.21 -6.64 6.15
CA TYR A 109 1.25 -6.59 6.18
C TYR A 109 1.67 -5.13 6.42
N CYS A 110 2.35 -4.89 7.53
CA CYS A 110 2.85 -3.57 7.90
C CYS A 110 4.38 -3.53 7.89
N LYS A 111 4.94 -2.48 7.30
CA LYS A 111 6.39 -2.25 7.27
C LYS A 111 6.72 -0.79 7.51
N LYS A 112 7.74 -0.55 8.35
CA LYS A 112 8.35 0.76 8.50
C LYS A 112 9.42 0.94 7.42
N GLY A 113 9.27 1.99 6.60
CA GLY A 113 10.25 2.37 5.60
C GLY A 113 11.53 2.98 6.20
N SER A 114 12.53 3.22 5.35
CA SER A 114 13.75 3.95 5.71
C SER A 114 13.49 5.41 6.04
N ASP A 115 12.41 5.96 5.52
CA ASP A 115 11.86 7.30 5.79
C ASP A 115 11.06 7.38 7.10
N HIS A 116 11.07 6.31 7.89
CA HIS A 116 10.33 6.17 9.14
C HIS A 116 8.80 6.12 9.02
N ILE A 117 8.23 6.13 7.81
CA ILE A 117 6.79 6.02 7.56
C ILE A 117 6.38 4.54 7.63
N TYR A 118 5.31 4.27 8.38
CA TYR A 118 4.67 2.96 8.37
C TYR A 118 3.76 2.84 7.16
N ARG A 119 3.95 1.78 6.37
CA ARG A 119 3.13 1.44 5.21
C ARG A 119 2.49 0.08 5.42
N THR A 120 1.23 -0.03 5.04
CA THR A 120 0.54 -1.32 4.94
C THR A 120 0.37 -1.71 3.49
N ASN A 121 0.00 -2.95 3.24
CA ASN A 121 -0.33 -3.42 1.88
C ASN A 121 -1.69 -2.92 1.39
N MET A 122 -2.43 -2.18 2.22
CA MET A 122 -3.74 -1.61 1.90
C MET A 122 -3.70 -0.08 2.02
N TYR A 123 -4.35 0.60 1.08
CA TYR A 123 -4.36 2.04 1.01
C TYR A 123 -5.75 2.54 0.61
N ASN A 124 -6.23 3.56 1.29
CA ASN A 124 -7.48 4.21 0.97
C ASN A 124 -7.24 5.65 0.52
N ALA A 125 -8.00 6.09 -0.48
CA ALA A 125 -8.05 7.49 -0.86
C ALA A 125 -9.51 7.87 -1.13
N ALA A 126 -9.91 9.10 -0.78
CA ALA A 126 -11.24 9.63 -1.07
C ALA A 126 -11.19 11.10 -1.43
N GLN A 127 -11.94 11.46 -2.46
CA GLN A 127 -12.22 12.82 -2.86
C GLN A 127 -13.60 13.21 -2.35
N LEU A 128 -13.67 14.32 -1.62
CA LEU A 128 -14.92 14.87 -1.11
C LEU A 128 -15.25 16.18 -1.83
N TYR A 129 -16.48 16.30 -2.28
CA TYR A 129 -17.03 17.53 -2.85
C TYR A 129 -18.26 17.98 -2.04
N PHE A 130 -18.30 19.26 -1.76
CA PHE A 130 -19.38 19.87 -0.97
C PHE A 130 -20.20 20.77 -1.89
N THR A 131 -21.47 20.45 -2.02
CA THR A 131 -22.45 21.28 -2.72
C THR A 131 -23.41 21.95 -1.72
N LYS A 132 -24.42 22.66 -2.18
CA LYS A 132 -25.39 23.31 -1.28
C LYS A 132 -26.24 22.34 -0.46
N THR A 133 -26.40 21.10 -0.92
CA THR A 133 -27.33 20.14 -0.32
C THR A 133 -26.70 18.80 0.06
N LYS A 134 -25.56 18.46 -0.52
CA LYS A 134 -24.97 17.12 -0.42
C LYS A 134 -23.45 17.15 -0.29
N ILE A 135 -22.93 16.10 0.32
CA ILE A 135 -21.52 15.72 0.25
C ILE A 135 -21.41 14.57 -0.74
N PHE A 136 -20.55 14.70 -1.74
CA PHE A 136 -20.17 13.60 -2.62
C PHE A 136 -18.84 13.04 -2.15
N VAL A 137 -18.80 11.73 -1.98
CA VAL A 137 -17.60 10.99 -1.59
C VAL A 137 -17.28 10.01 -2.70
N TYR A 138 -16.09 10.11 -3.30
CA TYR A 138 -15.56 9.14 -4.24
C TYR A 138 -14.28 8.56 -3.66
N GLY A 139 -14.32 7.31 -3.28
CA GLY A 139 -13.20 6.61 -2.65
C GLY A 139 -12.71 5.43 -3.47
N LYS A 140 -11.44 5.10 -3.28
CA LYS A 140 -10.80 3.87 -3.78
C LYS A 140 -10.08 3.17 -2.65
N HIS A 141 -10.36 1.87 -2.54
CA HIS A 141 -9.56 0.93 -1.76
C HIS A 141 -8.55 0.27 -2.69
N ILE A 142 -7.29 0.25 -2.29
CA ILE A 142 -6.16 -0.23 -3.10
C ILE A 142 -5.40 -1.27 -2.29
N THR A 143 -5.35 -2.50 -2.79
CA THR A 143 -4.50 -3.55 -2.25
C THR A 143 -3.22 -3.65 -3.07
N LEU A 144 -2.12 -3.21 -2.49
CA LEU A 144 -0.82 -3.13 -3.17
C LEU A 144 -0.20 -4.49 -3.51
N THR A 145 -0.68 -5.56 -2.90
CA THR A 145 -0.17 -6.93 -3.07
C THR A 145 -1.06 -7.80 -3.94
N ASP A 146 -2.27 -7.33 -4.25
CA ASP A 146 -3.25 -8.01 -5.08
C ASP A 146 -3.80 -7.01 -6.12
N ALA A 147 -3.81 -7.42 -7.38
CA ALA A 147 -4.29 -6.59 -8.49
C ALA A 147 -5.69 -6.98 -8.98
N SER A 148 -6.37 -7.89 -8.28
CA SER A 148 -7.75 -8.27 -8.63
C SER A 148 -8.72 -7.12 -8.40
N GLU A 149 -9.83 -7.12 -9.12
CA GLU A 149 -10.87 -6.10 -8.96
C GLU A 149 -11.59 -6.23 -7.62
N GLU A 150 -11.70 -7.44 -7.08
CA GLU A 150 -12.28 -7.70 -5.76
C GLU A 150 -11.47 -7.08 -4.63
N ALA A 151 -10.13 -7.04 -4.79
CA ALA A 151 -9.21 -6.46 -3.82
C ALA A 151 -9.02 -4.95 -4.01
N ASN A 152 -9.48 -4.39 -5.15
CA ASN A 152 -9.33 -2.97 -5.50
C ASN A 152 -10.68 -2.43 -5.96
N TYR A 153 -11.39 -1.79 -5.07
CA TYR A 153 -12.76 -1.36 -5.32
C TYR A 153 -12.99 0.13 -5.05
N GLU A 154 -14.05 0.65 -5.66
CA GLU A 154 -14.53 2.00 -5.41
C GLU A 154 -15.61 1.98 -4.31
N PHE A 155 -15.61 3.01 -3.48
CA PHE A 155 -16.62 3.23 -2.46
C PHE A 155 -17.08 4.68 -2.41
N GLY A 156 -18.15 4.95 -1.65
CA GLY A 156 -18.71 6.28 -1.45
C GLY A 156 -20.08 6.45 -2.11
N GLY A 157 -20.53 7.68 -2.18
CA GLY A 157 -21.88 8.03 -2.64
C GLY A 157 -22.16 9.52 -2.53
N ALA A 158 -23.43 9.88 -2.71
CA ALA A 158 -23.96 11.22 -2.50
C ALA A 158 -24.79 11.23 -1.23
N TYR A 159 -24.38 12.00 -0.24
CA TYR A 159 -24.99 12.04 1.09
C TYR A 159 -25.61 13.42 1.32
N PRO A 160 -26.95 13.56 1.42
CA PRO A 160 -27.59 14.79 1.83
C PRO A 160 -27.08 15.25 3.19
N PHE A 161 -26.90 16.56 3.40
CA PHE A 161 -26.45 17.07 4.70
C PHE A 161 -27.43 16.72 5.83
N GLU A 162 -28.72 16.61 5.52
CA GLU A 162 -29.74 16.19 6.48
C GLU A 162 -29.56 14.76 7.00
N ASP A 163 -28.89 13.88 6.24
CA ASP A 163 -28.61 12.49 6.63
C ASP A 163 -27.29 12.35 7.41
N VAL A 164 -26.47 13.38 7.43
CA VAL A 164 -25.18 13.37 8.14
C VAL A 164 -25.42 13.65 9.62
N GLU A 165 -24.95 12.77 10.50
CA GLU A 165 -24.92 12.98 11.94
C GLU A 165 -23.71 13.83 12.35
N LYS A 166 -22.52 13.35 11.98
CA LYS A 166 -21.25 14.02 12.31
C LYS A 166 -20.06 13.53 11.49
N ALA A 167 -19.06 14.40 11.34
CA ALA A 167 -17.70 13.99 11.02
C ALA A 167 -16.93 13.75 12.33
N TYR A 168 -16.07 12.75 12.37
CA TYR A 168 -15.35 12.40 13.60
C TYR A 168 -13.93 11.92 13.30
N ILE A 169 -13.07 12.03 14.31
CA ILE A 169 -11.75 11.42 14.33
C ILE A 169 -11.72 10.42 15.48
N GLU A 170 -11.26 9.21 15.22
CA GLU A 170 -11.07 8.16 16.20
C GLU A 170 -9.60 7.74 16.24
N GLU A 171 -8.99 7.76 17.41
CA GLU A 171 -7.66 7.21 17.61
C GLU A 171 -7.76 5.73 17.96
N LYS A 172 -6.98 4.90 17.27
CA LYS A 172 -6.78 3.48 17.61
C LYS A 172 -5.31 3.18 17.75
N LYS A 173 -5.00 2.31 18.69
CA LYS A 173 -3.65 1.79 18.86
C LYS A 173 -3.44 0.54 18.03
N PHE A 174 -2.36 0.52 17.28
CA PHE A 174 -1.97 -0.57 16.41
C PHE A 174 -0.56 -1.05 16.77
N ASN A 175 -0.38 -2.37 16.85
CA ASN A 175 0.95 -2.96 17.08
C ASN A 175 1.65 -3.18 15.73
N ALA A 176 2.57 -2.29 15.39
CA ALA A 176 3.39 -2.38 14.18
C ALA A 176 4.77 -2.94 14.53
N GLN A 177 5.02 -4.19 14.18
CA GLN A 177 6.32 -4.84 14.36
C GLN A 177 6.85 -4.76 15.81
N GLY A 178 5.97 -5.00 16.79
CA GLY A 178 6.32 -4.98 18.23
C GLY A 178 6.37 -3.57 18.86
N ARG A 179 5.93 -2.54 18.12
CA ARG A 179 5.78 -1.18 18.63
C ARG A 179 4.33 -0.74 18.51
N GLU A 180 3.81 -0.16 19.57
CA GLU A 180 2.50 0.46 19.56
C GLU A 180 2.60 1.82 18.87
N ILE A 181 1.76 2.05 17.87
CA ILE A 181 1.59 3.31 17.15
C ILE A 181 0.14 3.78 17.27
N SER A 182 -0.07 5.09 17.38
CA SER A 182 -1.41 5.68 17.28
C SER A 182 -1.76 5.88 15.82
N VAL A 183 -2.94 5.40 15.44
CA VAL A 183 -3.51 5.52 14.10
C VAL A 183 -4.81 6.29 14.21
N TYR A 184 -4.96 7.34 13.42
CA TYR A 184 -6.14 8.20 13.44
C TYR A 184 -7.03 7.90 12.25
N TYR A 185 -8.29 7.58 12.53
CA TYR A 185 -9.32 7.34 11.52
C TYR A 185 -10.20 8.56 11.40
N PHE A 186 -10.39 9.03 10.19
CA PHE A 186 -11.41 10.02 9.87
C PHE A 186 -12.66 9.31 9.33
N GLY A 187 -13.83 9.67 9.84
CA GLY A 187 -15.10 9.10 9.43
C GLY A 187 -16.21 10.13 9.29
N LEU A 188 -17.21 9.79 8.46
CA LEU A 188 -18.45 10.51 8.31
C LEU A 188 -19.59 9.58 8.69
N LYS A 189 -20.25 9.88 9.82
CA LYS A 189 -21.37 9.09 10.35
C LYS A 189 -22.70 9.63 9.87
N LEU A 190 -23.57 8.72 9.45
CA LEU A 190 -24.94 9.02 9.06
C LEU A 190 -25.89 8.85 10.24
N LYS A 191 -27.05 9.52 10.19
CA LYS A 191 -28.14 9.40 11.18
C LYS A 191 -28.73 7.97 11.24
N SER A 192 -28.53 7.16 10.20
CA SER A 192 -28.84 5.73 10.22
C SER A 192 -27.98 4.92 11.19
N GLY A 193 -26.88 5.50 11.69
CA GLY A 193 -25.88 4.84 12.52
C GLY A 193 -24.72 4.20 11.74
N GLU A 194 -24.79 4.18 10.41
CA GLU A 194 -23.74 3.67 9.54
C GLU A 194 -22.67 4.74 9.24
N ASP A 195 -21.47 4.30 8.93
CA ASP A 195 -20.44 5.18 8.41
C ASP A 195 -20.58 5.30 6.89
N ALA A 196 -20.72 6.52 6.37
CA ALA A 196 -20.65 6.78 4.94
C ALA A 196 -19.27 6.40 4.39
N PHE A 197 -18.23 6.65 5.18
CA PHE A 197 -16.87 6.14 5.03
C PHE A 197 -16.12 6.29 6.35
N LYS A 198 -15.09 5.46 6.50
CA LYS A 198 -14.11 5.53 7.59
C LYS A 198 -12.78 4.98 7.11
N PHE A 199 -11.72 5.75 7.21
CA PHE A 199 -10.36 5.29 6.91
C PHE A 199 -9.29 6.18 7.56
N THR A 200 -8.06 5.70 7.52
CA THR A 200 -6.86 6.33 8.09
C THR A 200 -6.36 7.45 7.23
#